data_37823c84457d8f50b9ee162653c7cfcb
#
_entry.id   37823c84457d8f50b9ee162653c7cfcb
#
_cell.length_a   1.000
_cell.length_b   1.000
_cell.length_c   1.000
_cell.angle_alpha   90.00
_cell.angle_beta   90.00
_cell.angle_gamma   90.00
#
_symmetry.space_group_name_H-M   'P 1'
#
loop_
_entity.id
_entity.type
_entity.pdbx_description
1 polymer ?
#
loop_
_entity_poly.entity_id
_entity_poly.type
_entity_poly.pdbx_seq_one_letter_code
_entity_poly.pdbx_strand_id
1 'polypeptide(L)'
;MVQETKALMGEKPVVVIVATDRPFVPGEIEPYSDALLLSFGVSNNALLDIISGRCEPSALLPCQLPADMRTVEEQCEDLPFDMNCYVDADGHTYDFAFGLNWKGIIKDKRVIMYGRR
;
A
#
# COMPACT_ATOMS: atom_id res chain seq x y z
N MET A 1 3.00 -13.26 12.02
CA MET A 1 1.60 -13.63 11.71
C MET A 1 1.36 -13.78 10.21
N VAL A 2 1.65 -12.79 9.39
CA VAL A 2 1.40 -12.86 7.94
C VAL A 2 2.26 -13.95 7.28
N GLN A 3 3.54 -14.01 7.61
CA GLN A 3 4.45 -15.04 7.09
C GLN A 3 3.98 -16.46 7.44
N GLU A 4 3.54 -16.66 8.67
CA GLU A 4 3.01 -17.95 9.12
C GLU A 4 1.74 -18.33 8.39
N THR A 5 0.84 -17.36 8.19
CA THR A 5 -0.40 -17.57 7.44
C THR A 5 -0.10 -17.96 5.99
N LYS A 6 0.85 -17.29 5.34
CA LYS A 6 1.24 -17.62 3.97
C LYS A 6 1.81 -19.04 3.88
N ALA A 7 2.63 -19.45 4.84
CA ALA A 7 3.18 -20.80 4.90
C ALA A 7 2.06 -21.86 5.05
N LEU A 8 1.06 -21.60 5.89
CA LEU A 8 -0.07 -22.51 6.11
C LEU A 8 -1.00 -22.58 4.90
N MET A 9 -1.17 -21.49 4.16
CA MET A 9 -2.05 -21.45 2.99
C MET A 9 -1.46 -22.12 1.76
N GLY A 10 -0.16 -22.32 1.71
CA GLY A 10 0.53 -22.93 0.57
C GLY A 10 0.35 -22.12 -0.71
N GLU A 11 -0.29 -22.69 -1.74
CA GLU A 11 -0.53 -22.04 -3.02
C GLU A 11 -1.76 -21.13 -3.04
N LYS A 12 -2.58 -21.15 -1.99
CA LYS A 12 -3.79 -20.33 -1.92
C LYS A 12 -3.42 -18.86 -1.73
N PRO A 13 -4.16 -17.95 -2.39
CA PRO A 13 -3.86 -16.52 -2.24
C PRO A 13 -4.15 -16.02 -0.83
N VAL A 14 -3.30 -15.11 -0.37
CA VAL A 14 -3.45 -14.43 0.91
C VAL A 14 -3.60 -12.94 0.63
N VAL A 15 -4.75 -12.38 1.01
CA VAL A 15 -5.02 -10.94 0.93
C VAL A 15 -4.88 -10.35 2.33
N VAL A 16 -4.00 -9.38 2.47
CA VAL A 16 -3.75 -8.71 3.74
C VAL A 16 -4.40 -7.33 3.72
N ILE A 17 -5.22 -7.05 4.73
CA ILE A 17 -5.84 -5.73 4.91
C ILE A 17 -5.25 -5.12 6.17
N VAL A 18 -4.61 -3.97 6.03
CA VAL A 18 -4.06 -3.22 7.15
C VAL A 18 -4.94 -2.01 7.43
N ALA A 19 -5.62 -2.04 8.56
CA ALA A 19 -6.37 -0.88 9.05
C ALA A 19 -5.40 0.03 9.80
N THR A 20 -5.17 1.22 9.29
CA THR A 20 -4.20 2.15 9.84
C THR A 20 -4.63 3.60 9.63
N ASP A 21 -4.17 4.46 10.50
CA ASP A 21 -4.28 5.91 10.37
C ASP A 21 -2.92 6.58 10.20
N ARG A 22 -1.85 5.78 10.14
CA ARG A 22 -0.47 6.27 10.09
C ARG A 22 0.36 5.48 9.08
N PRO A 23 1.45 6.04 8.55
CA PRO A 23 2.42 5.27 7.77
C PRO A 23 3.00 4.13 8.61
N PHE A 24 3.32 3.03 7.95
CA PHE A 24 3.99 1.87 8.57
C PHE A 24 5.02 1.30 7.60
N VAL A 25 5.90 0.43 8.10
CA VAL A 25 6.94 -0.21 7.26
C VAL A 25 6.34 -1.48 6.65
N PRO A 26 6.08 -1.54 5.33
CA PRO A 26 5.42 -2.68 4.71
C PRO A 26 6.33 -3.90 4.48
N GLY A 27 7.63 -3.76 4.69
CA GLY A 27 8.61 -4.81 4.36
C GLY A 27 8.43 -6.13 5.08
N GLU A 28 7.76 -6.15 6.25
CA GLU A 28 7.48 -7.38 7.00
C GLU A 28 6.20 -8.10 6.54
N ILE A 29 5.36 -7.42 5.79
CA ILE A 29 4.02 -7.90 5.41
C ILE A 29 3.92 -8.16 3.92
N GLU A 30 4.35 -7.20 3.11
CA GLU A 30 4.14 -7.18 1.67
C GLU A 30 4.72 -8.41 0.94
N PRO A 31 5.96 -8.86 1.22
CA PRO A 31 6.54 -10.01 0.52
C PRO A 31 5.75 -11.32 0.71
N TYR A 32 4.97 -11.41 1.76
CA TYR A 32 4.19 -12.61 2.10
C TYR A 32 2.70 -12.49 1.74
N SER A 33 2.30 -11.38 1.11
CA SER A 33 0.92 -11.16 0.70
C SER A 33 0.79 -11.20 -0.83
N ASP A 34 -0.28 -11.80 -1.32
CA ASP A 34 -0.61 -11.81 -2.74
C ASP A 34 -1.30 -10.51 -3.15
N ALA A 35 -2.00 -9.88 -2.21
CA ALA A 35 -2.57 -8.54 -2.38
C ALA A 35 -2.53 -7.82 -1.03
N LEU A 36 -2.22 -6.54 -1.07
CA LEU A 36 -2.14 -5.70 0.12
C LEU A 36 -3.10 -4.52 -0.04
N LEU A 37 -4.04 -4.41 0.88
CA LEU A 37 -5.00 -3.31 0.93
C LEU A 37 -4.79 -2.51 2.21
N LEU A 38 -4.79 -1.20 2.08
CA LEU A 38 -4.74 -0.30 3.22
C LEU A 38 -6.12 0.31 3.45
N SER A 39 -6.57 0.28 4.70
CA SER A 39 -7.84 0.85 5.12
C SER A 39 -7.60 2.01 6.08
N PHE A 40 -8.09 3.17 5.72
CA PHE A 40 -8.02 4.39 6.54
C PHE A 40 -9.43 4.72 7.08
N GLY A 41 -10.06 3.73 7.72
CA GLY A 41 -11.40 3.91 8.29
C GLY A 41 -12.54 3.53 7.37
N VAL A 42 -12.28 2.69 6.37
CA VAL A 42 -13.27 2.23 5.41
C VAL A 42 -14.13 1.12 6.02
N SER A 43 -15.41 1.06 5.64
CA SER A 43 -16.32 0.01 6.12
C SER A 43 -15.94 -1.38 5.58
N ASN A 44 -16.30 -2.41 6.32
CA ASN A 44 -16.06 -3.79 5.89
C ASN A 44 -16.77 -4.13 4.58
N ASN A 45 -17.95 -3.58 4.34
CA ASN A 45 -18.68 -3.79 3.10
C ASN A 45 -17.92 -3.23 1.89
N ALA A 46 -17.31 -2.06 2.02
CA ALA A 46 -16.51 -1.47 0.96
C ALA A 46 -15.25 -2.31 0.67
N LEU A 47 -14.60 -2.84 1.70
CA LEU A 47 -13.45 -3.74 1.54
C LEU A 47 -13.85 -5.03 0.82
N LEU A 48 -14.97 -5.63 1.20
CA LEU A 48 -15.47 -6.84 0.55
C LEU A 48 -15.87 -6.60 -0.90
N ASP A 49 -16.42 -5.44 -1.23
CA ASP A 49 -16.76 -5.08 -2.61
C ASP A 49 -15.52 -4.99 -3.50
N ILE A 50 -14.40 -4.47 -2.98
CA ILE A 50 -13.13 -4.42 -3.71
C ILE A 50 -12.55 -5.83 -3.86
N ILE A 51 -12.49 -6.62 -2.79
CA ILE A 51 -11.92 -7.97 -2.82
C ILE A 51 -12.71 -8.89 -3.75
N SER A 52 -14.04 -8.77 -3.76
CA SER A 52 -14.91 -9.61 -4.59
C SER A 52 -14.97 -9.16 -6.06
N GLY A 53 -14.37 -8.04 -6.42
CA GLY A 53 -14.36 -7.51 -7.78
C GLY A 53 -15.61 -6.74 -8.17
N ARG A 54 -16.49 -6.39 -7.23
CA ARG A 54 -17.68 -5.57 -7.50
C ARG A 54 -17.34 -4.11 -7.75
N CYS A 55 -16.25 -3.65 -7.14
CA CYS A 55 -15.83 -2.26 -7.21
C CYS A 55 -14.35 -2.19 -7.55
N GLU A 56 -13.98 -1.41 -8.56
CA GLU A 56 -12.58 -1.20 -8.92
C GLU A 56 -11.91 -0.29 -7.90
N PRO A 57 -10.72 -0.66 -7.37
CA PRO A 57 -9.96 0.25 -6.51
C PRO A 57 -9.55 1.50 -7.29
N SER A 58 -9.68 2.66 -6.67
CA SER A 58 -9.37 3.94 -7.30
C SER A 58 -8.66 4.92 -6.37
N ALA A 59 -8.39 4.51 -5.15
CA ALA A 59 -7.75 5.38 -4.16
C ALA A 59 -6.23 5.45 -4.37
N LEU A 60 -5.66 6.57 -3.98
CA LEU A 60 -4.23 6.81 -3.99
C LEU A 60 -3.73 6.92 -2.55
N LEU A 61 -2.46 6.55 -2.31
CA LEU A 61 -1.88 6.66 -0.98
C LEU A 61 -1.87 8.11 -0.49
N PRO A 62 -2.38 8.37 0.71
CA PRO A 62 -2.37 9.71 1.29
C PRO A 62 -1.05 10.07 1.97
N CYS A 63 -0.09 9.16 1.98
CA CYS A 63 1.21 9.35 2.62
C CYS A 63 2.24 8.43 1.98
N GLN A 64 3.52 8.71 2.24
CA GLN A 64 4.61 7.82 1.84
C GLN A 64 4.73 6.66 2.83
N LEU A 65 5.01 5.45 2.35
CA LEU A 65 5.31 4.31 3.19
C LEU A 65 6.83 4.09 3.22
N PRO A 66 7.46 4.11 4.42
CA PRO A 66 8.92 4.02 4.51
C PRO A 66 9.46 2.65 4.14
N ALA A 67 10.68 2.64 3.60
CA ALA A 67 11.36 1.41 3.25
C ALA A 67 11.74 0.60 4.50
N ASP A 68 12.14 1.28 5.57
CA ASP A 68 12.55 0.67 6.84
C ASP A 68 12.44 1.68 8.00
N MET A 69 12.73 1.23 9.20
CA MET A 69 12.67 2.10 10.39
C MET A 69 13.74 3.18 10.40
N ARG A 70 14.88 2.94 9.77
CA ARG A 70 15.95 3.93 9.63
C ARG A 70 15.43 5.13 8.83
N THR A 71 14.69 4.89 7.76
CA THR A 71 14.07 5.94 6.95
C THR A 71 13.11 6.78 7.80
N VAL A 72 12.35 6.14 8.68
CA VAL A 72 11.42 6.85 9.58
C VAL A 72 12.19 7.80 10.52
N GLU A 73 13.33 7.36 11.03
CA GLU A 73 14.14 8.16 11.94
C GLU A 73 14.85 9.33 11.25
N GLU A 74 15.19 9.19 9.97
CA GLU A 74 15.93 10.20 9.19
C GLU A 74 15.02 11.23 8.54
N GLN A 75 13.69 11.03 8.50
CA GLN A 75 12.78 11.96 7.83
C GLN A 75 12.65 13.30 8.56
N CYS A 76 12.37 14.34 7.79
CA CYS A 76 11.99 15.65 8.29
C CYS A 76 10.46 15.77 8.30
N GLU A 77 9.87 16.13 9.45
CA GLU A 77 8.41 16.09 9.64
C GLU A 77 7.61 16.94 8.65
N ASP A 78 8.14 18.08 8.27
CA ASP A 78 7.41 19.07 7.48
C ASP A 78 7.78 19.07 5.98
N LEU A 79 8.58 18.12 5.52
CA LEU A 79 8.97 18.05 4.12
C LEU A 79 8.22 16.94 3.38
N PRO A 80 7.47 17.28 2.31
CA PRO A 80 6.87 16.24 1.47
C PRO A 80 7.95 15.56 0.63
N PHE A 81 7.74 14.26 0.36
CA PHE A 81 8.65 13.44 -0.45
C PHE A 81 10.08 13.32 0.10
N ASP A 82 10.25 13.45 1.41
CA ASP A 82 11.55 13.39 2.10
C ASP A 82 11.98 11.96 2.49
N MET A 83 11.15 10.98 2.20
CA MET A 83 11.31 9.61 2.70
C MET A 83 11.70 8.67 1.56
N ASN A 84 12.62 7.73 1.84
CA ASN A 84 12.84 6.60 0.96
C ASN A 84 11.66 5.64 1.09
N CYS A 85 10.87 5.53 0.04
CA CYS A 85 9.68 4.72 0.03
C CYS A 85 10.02 3.25 -0.18
N TYR A 86 9.15 2.38 0.36
CA TYR A 86 9.23 0.95 0.10
C TYR A 86 9.01 0.67 -1.39
N VAL A 87 9.82 -0.25 -1.95
CA VAL A 87 9.69 -0.72 -3.32
C VAL A 87 9.47 -2.24 -3.27
N ASP A 88 8.42 -2.71 -3.91
CA ASP A 88 8.13 -4.15 -3.93
C ASP A 88 8.90 -4.88 -5.05
N ALA A 89 8.68 -6.20 -5.14
CA ALA A 89 9.38 -7.05 -6.13
C ALA A 89 9.02 -6.70 -7.58
N ASP A 90 7.86 -6.09 -7.79
CA ASP A 90 7.39 -5.65 -9.12
C ASP A 90 7.87 -4.24 -9.48
N GLY A 91 8.63 -3.60 -8.59
CA GLY A 91 9.15 -2.25 -8.81
C GLY A 91 8.18 -1.13 -8.47
N HIS A 92 7.08 -1.42 -7.80
CA HIS A 92 6.13 -0.39 -7.35
C HIS A 92 6.70 0.36 -6.15
N THR A 93 6.79 1.67 -6.25
CA THR A 93 7.24 2.54 -5.16
C THR A 93 6.03 3.07 -4.39
N TYR A 94 5.98 2.82 -3.09
CA TYR A 94 4.84 3.19 -2.25
C TYR A 94 4.97 4.64 -1.78
N ASP A 95 4.89 5.54 -2.75
CA ASP A 95 4.99 6.99 -2.55
C ASP A 95 3.60 7.62 -2.42
N PHE A 96 3.57 8.90 -2.06
CA PHE A 96 2.35 9.69 -2.06
C PHE A 96 1.70 9.67 -3.45
N ALA A 97 0.38 9.51 -3.48
CA ALA A 97 -0.42 9.41 -4.70
C ALA A 97 -0.19 8.12 -5.53
N PHE A 98 0.43 7.09 -4.95
CA PHE A 98 0.52 5.78 -5.57
C PHE A 98 -0.77 5.00 -5.35
N GLY A 99 -1.21 4.26 -6.35
CA GLY A 99 -2.34 3.34 -6.23
C GLY A 99 -2.43 2.42 -7.43
N LEU A 100 -3.12 1.30 -7.23
CA LEU A 100 -3.35 0.31 -8.29
C LEU A 100 -4.85 0.14 -8.54
N ASN A 101 -5.20 -0.02 -9.82
CA ASN A 101 -6.52 -0.46 -10.24
C ASN A 101 -6.39 -1.76 -11.04
N TRP A 102 -7.45 -2.23 -11.66
CA TRP A 102 -7.43 -3.48 -12.43
C TRP A 102 -6.50 -3.45 -13.65
N LYS A 103 -6.10 -2.27 -14.10
CA LYS A 103 -5.20 -2.10 -15.25
C LYS A 103 -3.74 -1.91 -14.84
N GLY A 104 -3.46 -1.78 -13.56
CA GLY A 104 -2.12 -1.52 -13.03
C GLY A 104 -2.03 -0.20 -12.27
N ILE A 105 -0.90 0.50 -12.42
CA ILE A 105 -0.66 1.76 -11.71
C ILE A 105 -1.64 2.84 -12.20
N ILE A 106 -2.30 3.51 -11.26
CA ILE A 106 -3.22 4.61 -11.57
C ILE A 106 -2.41 5.82 -12.05
N LYS A 107 -2.75 6.31 -13.26
CA LYS A 107 -2.11 7.48 -13.87
C LYS A 107 -3.20 8.45 -14.35
N ASP A 108 -3.77 9.18 -13.42
CA ASP A 108 -4.84 10.15 -13.71
C ASP A 108 -4.41 11.57 -13.32
N LYS A 109 -5.35 12.51 -13.43
CA LYS A 109 -5.08 13.92 -13.12
C LYS A 109 -4.60 14.13 -11.68
N ARG A 110 -5.05 13.30 -10.74
CA ARG A 110 -4.64 13.41 -9.33
C ARG A 110 -3.15 13.12 -9.18
N VAL A 111 -2.65 12.10 -9.88
CA VAL A 111 -1.23 11.74 -9.84
C VAL A 111 -0.37 12.88 -10.41
N ILE A 112 -0.84 13.51 -11.51
CA ILE A 112 -0.14 14.66 -12.12
C ILE A 112 -0.11 15.85 -11.16
N MET A 113 -1.22 16.10 -10.45
CA MET A 113 -1.34 17.26 -9.55
C MET A 113 -0.61 17.05 -8.21
N TYR A 114 -0.67 15.86 -7.64
CA TYR A 114 -0.24 15.61 -6.26
C TYR A 114 0.94 14.66 -6.13
N GLY A 115 1.29 13.92 -7.17
CA GLY A 115 2.41 13.00 -7.14
C GLY A 115 3.77 13.67 -7.21
N ARG A 116 4.82 12.88 -7.04
CA ARG A 116 6.20 13.35 -7.16
C ARG A 116 6.49 13.79 -8.60
N ARG A 117 7.07 14.93 -8.72
CA ARG A 117 7.49 15.49 -10.01
C ARG A 117 8.97 15.28 -10.28
#